data_20f736229cb84ef5f4faae00e930e671
#
_entry.id   20f736229cb84ef5f4faae00e930e671
#
_cell.length_a   1.000
_cell.length_b   1.000
_cell.length_c   1.000
_cell.angle_alpha   90.00
_cell.angle_beta   90.00
_cell.angle_gamma   90.00
#
_symmetry.space_group_name_H-M   'P 1'
#
loop_
_entity.id
_entity.type
_entity.pdbx_description
1 polymer ?
#
loop_
_entity_poly.entity_id
_entity_poly.type
_entity_poly.pdbx_seq_one_letter_code
_entity_poly.pdbx_strand_id
1 'polypeptide(L)'
;IMNGTSLLIVWFGGKAMDLGNMQVGEMIAFITYTMQIVMSFLMLAMVAVMLPRAGVAADRIDEVIRTKATIRDPDEAAAKAAQAHTDWQGVVQFEDVSFRYPGADSDALEHISFTAKPGETTAIIGSTGCGKSTLLNLIPRFYDVTGGKVTVDGIDVREMPQAQLHLS
;
A
#
# COMPACT_ATOMS: atom_id res chain seq x y z
N ILE A 1 40.51 16.93 -11.63
CA ILE A 1 39.98 17.81 -12.70
C ILE A 1 39.97 19.27 -12.22
N MET A 2 39.29 19.61 -11.10
CA MET A 2 39.18 20.99 -10.58
C MET A 2 40.52 21.70 -10.40
N ASN A 3 41.46 21.09 -9.69
CA ASN A 3 42.79 21.67 -9.43
C ASN A 3 43.59 21.87 -10.72
N GLY A 4 43.48 20.94 -11.69
CA GLY A 4 44.17 21.08 -12.99
C GLY A 4 43.58 22.24 -13.82
N THR A 5 42.27 22.40 -13.83
CA THR A 5 41.62 23.53 -14.53
C THR A 5 41.98 24.86 -13.90
N SER A 6 42.02 24.95 -12.56
CA SER A 6 42.47 26.17 -11.86
C SER A 6 43.92 26.53 -12.17
N LEU A 7 44.82 25.54 -12.22
CA LEU A 7 46.23 25.76 -12.61
C LEU A 7 46.34 26.30 -14.03
N LEU A 8 45.58 25.78 -14.98
CA LEU A 8 45.57 26.26 -16.35
C LEU A 8 45.05 27.70 -16.43
N ILE A 9 43.98 28.01 -15.71
CA ILE A 9 43.43 29.37 -15.68
C ILE A 9 44.42 30.36 -15.12
N VAL A 10 45.10 30.01 -14.02
CA VAL A 10 46.16 30.87 -13.41
C VAL A 10 47.32 31.06 -14.36
N TRP A 11 47.77 29.98 -15.05
CA TRP A 11 48.91 30.05 -15.99
C TRP A 11 48.59 30.93 -17.19
N PHE A 12 47.47 30.71 -17.86
CA PHE A 12 47.07 31.49 -19.04
C PHE A 12 46.59 32.89 -18.65
N GLY A 13 45.92 33.05 -17.53
CA GLY A 13 45.47 34.35 -17.02
C GLY A 13 46.66 35.23 -16.58
N GLY A 14 47.67 34.65 -15.96
CA GLY A 14 48.90 35.36 -15.63
C GLY A 14 49.64 35.90 -16.87
N LYS A 15 49.75 35.09 -17.93
CA LYS A 15 50.30 35.56 -19.20
C LYS A 15 49.50 36.70 -19.85
N ALA A 16 48.14 36.61 -19.76
CA ALA A 16 47.25 37.67 -20.29
C ALA A 16 47.37 38.98 -19.48
N MET A 17 47.61 38.88 -18.17
CA MET A 17 47.87 40.05 -17.32
C MET A 17 49.21 40.71 -17.64
N ASP A 18 50.30 39.95 -17.86
CA ASP A 18 51.59 40.47 -18.25
C ASP A 18 51.51 41.24 -19.58
N LEU A 19 50.61 40.84 -20.49
CA LEU A 19 50.34 41.52 -21.78
C LEU A 19 49.35 42.70 -21.64
N GLY A 20 48.85 43.00 -20.43
CA GLY A 20 47.90 44.06 -20.17
C GLY A 20 46.48 43.81 -20.67
N ASN A 21 46.17 42.58 -21.06
CA ASN A 21 44.88 42.20 -21.66
C ASN A 21 43.85 41.71 -20.65
N MET A 22 44.21 41.55 -19.37
CA MET A 22 43.36 41.01 -18.30
C MET A 22 43.64 41.69 -16.97
N GLN A 23 42.60 41.99 -16.20
CA GLN A 23 42.70 42.50 -14.84
C GLN A 23 42.60 41.35 -13.82
N VAL A 24 43.18 41.56 -12.62
CA VAL A 24 43.15 40.58 -11.51
C VAL A 24 41.70 40.18 -11.16
N GLY A 25 40.75 41.13 -11.18
CA GLY A 25 39.34 40.86 -10.91
C GLY A 25 38.70 39.91 -11.93
N GLU A 26 39.06 40.04 -13.20
CA GLU A 26 38.56 39.16 -14.28
C GLU A 26 39.10 37.75 -14.11
N MET A 27 40.34 37.55 -13.71
CA MET A 27 40.92 36.23 -13.42
C MET A 27 40.19 35.55 -12.26
N ILE A 28 39.92 36.29 -11.17
CA ILE A 28 39.16 35.78 -10.02
C ILE A 28 37.74 35.40 -10.46
N ALA A 29 37.07 36.21 -11.26
CA ALA A 29 35.75 35.91 -11.79
C ALA A 29 35.78 34.62 -12.65
N PHE A 30 36.79 34.46 -13.50
CA PHE A 30 36.96 33.25 -14.32
C PHE A 30 37.07 31.98 -13.48
N ILE A 31 37.90 32.01 -12.44
CA ILE A 31 38.07 30.89 -11.51
C ILE A 31 36.74 30.57 -10.82
N THR A 32 36.04 31.61 -10.32
CA THR A 32 34.76 31.45 -9.60
C THR A 32 33.68 30.85 -10.49
N TYR A 33 33.51 31.36 -11.71
CA TYR A 33 32.52 30.84 -12.67
C TYR A 33 32.87 29.41 -13.10
N THR A 34 34.14 29.10 -13.31
CA THR A 34 34.58 27.73 -13.65
C THR A 34 34.20 26.76 -12.54
N MET A 35 34.46 27.11 -11.27
CA MET A 35 34.05 26.31 -10.13
C MET A 35 32.52 26.13 -10.06
N GLN A 36 31.76 27.18 -10.30
CA GLN A 36 30.32 27.15 -10.28
C GLN A 36 29.76 26.25 -11.38
N ILE A 37 30.34 26.30 -12.59
CA ILE A 37 29.98 25.42 -13.70
C ILE A 37 30.21 23.95 -13.35
N VAL A 38 31.42 23.63 -12.82
CA VAL A 38 31.73 22.24 -12.42
C VAL A 38 30.79 21.74 -11.36
N MET A 39 30.50 22.55 -10.32
CA MET A 39 29.54 22.18 -9.28
C MET A 39 28.13 21.96 -9.82
N SER A 40 27.68 22.77 -10.78
CA SER A 40 26.38 22.59 -11.43
C SER A 40 26.31 21.27 -12.20
N PHE A 41 27.36 20.88 -12.92
CA PHE A 41 27.43 19.58 -13.59
C PHE A 41 27.42 18.41 -12.61
N LEU A 42 28.14 18.51 -11.49
CA LEU A 42 28.11 17.49 -10.45
C LEU A 42 26.70 17.32 -9.83
N MET A 43 26.00 18.45 -9.63
CA MET A 43 24.62 18.42 -9.13
C MET A 43 23.67 17.78 -10.13
N LEU A 44 23.80 18.09 -11.42
CA LEU A 44 23.02 17.44 -12.48
C LEU A 44 23.28 15.92 -12.54
N ALA A 45 24.55 15.51 -12.42
CA ALA A 45 24.90 14.09 -12.38
C ALA A 45 24.26 13.38 -11.18
N MET A 46 24.25 14.01 -10.00
CA MET A 46 23.59 13.46 -8.82
C MET A 46 22.08 13.32 -9.03
N VAL A 47 21.42 14.33 -9.58
CA VAL A 47 19.98 14.27 -9.90
C VAL A 47 19.69 13.15 -10.91
N ALA A 48 20.51 12.99 -11.93
CA ALA A 48 20.35 11.93 -12.94
C ALA A 48 20.42 10.53 -12.33
N VAL A 49 21.19 10.31 -11.26
CA VAL A 49 21.24 9.03 -10.52
C VAL A 49 20.08 8.88 -9.54
N MET A 50 19.62 9.97 -8.92
CA MET A 50 18.53 9.92 -7.93
C MET A 50 17.16 9.79 -8.58
N LEU A 51 16.95 10.40 -9.75
CA LEU A 51 15.62 10.46 -10.40
C LEU A 51 15.01 9.08 -10.67
N PRO A 52 15.73 8.09 -11.24
CA PRO A 52 15.18 6.75 -11.45
C PRO A 52 14.82 6.05 -10.13
N ARG A 53 15.62 6.24 -9.08
CA ARG A 53 15.34 5.64 -7.76
C ARG A 53 14.09 6.26 -7.13
N ALA A 54 13.93 7.57 -7.24
CA ALA A 54 12.74 8.28 -6.77
C ALA A 54 11.49 7.82 -7.54
N GLY A 55 11.59 7.62 -8.86
CA GLY A 55 10.50 7.08 -9.68
C GLY A 55 10.02 5.72 -9.18
N VAL A 56 10.92 4.75 -9.03
CA VAL A 56 10.55 3.41 -8.52
C VAL A 56 9.94 3.47 -7.12
N ALA A 57 10.43 4.33 -6.25
CA ALA A 57 9.85 4.51 -4.91
C ALA A 57 8.44 5.13 -4.98
N ALA A 58 8.25 6.10 -5.86
CA ALA A 58 6.94 6.74 -6.08
C ALA A 58 5.92 5.73 -6.62
N ASP A 59 6.30 4.88 -7.59
CA ASP A 59 5.42 3.85 -8.14
C ASP A 59 4.95 2.85 -7.06
N ARG A 60 5.84 2.41 -6.18
CA ARG A 60 5.48 1.53 -5.06
C ARG A 60 4.53 2.19 -4.06
N ILE A 61 4.73 3.47 -3.77
CA ILE A 61 3.85 4.23 -2.89
C ILE A 61 2.47 4.41 -3.55
N ASP A 62 2.45 4.73 -4.85
CA ASP A 62 1.22 4.91 -5.62
C ASP A 62 0.40 3.61 -5.68
N GLU A 63 1.05 2.46 -5.86
CA GLU A 63 0.41 1.14 -5.82
C GLU A 63 -0.33 0.91 -4.49
N VAL A 64 0.32 1.23 -3.35
CA VAL A 64 -0.31 1.10 -2.03
C VAL A 64 -1.47 2.08 -1.85
N ILE A 65 -1.28 3.34 -2.25
CA ILE A 65 -2.32 4.38 -2.13
C ILE A 65 -3.54 4.05 -3.01
N ARG A 66 -3.32 3.47 -4.19
CA ARG A 66 -4.40 3.08 -5.12
C ARG A 66 -5.06 1.76 -4.76
N THR A 67 -4.45 0.97 -3.89
CA THR A 67 -5.04 -0.29 -3.44
C THR A 67 -6.34 -0.01 -2.71
N LYS A 68 -7.43 -0.52 -3.24
CA LYS A 68 -8.75 -0.40 -2.63
C LYS A 68 -8.98 -1.60 -1.73
N ALA A 69 -9.50 -1.34 -0.53
CA ALA A 69 -9.93 -2.42 0.36
C ALA A 69 -10.96 -3.31 -0.36
N THR A 70 -10.73 -4.62 -0.29
CA THR A 70 -11.62 -5.63 -0.90
C THR A 70 -12.94 -5.66 -0.15
N ILE A 71 -12.89 -5.56 1.18
CA ILE A 71 -14.04 -5.54 2.04
C ILE A 71 -14.41 -4.08 2.32
N ARG A 72 -15.66 -3.75 2.06
CA ARG A 72 -16.21 -2.42 2.27
C ARG A 72 -17.51 -2.52 3.04
N ASP A 73 -17.79 -1.49 3.82
CA ASP A 73 -19.09 -1.36 4.44
C ASP A 73 -20.19 -1.29 3.37
N PRO A 74 -21.37 -1.83 3.67
CA PRO A 74 -22.52 -1.79 2.77
C PRO A 74 -22.98 -0.35 2.54
N ASP A 75 -23.86 -0.18 1.54
CA ASP A 75 -24.51 1.09 1.26
C ASP A 75 -25.29 1.59 2.49
N GLU A 76 -25.46 2.91 2.59
CA GLU A 76 -26.07 3.57 3.74
C GLU A 76 -27.47 3.04 4.09
N ALA A 77 -28.22 2.58 3.10
CA ALA A 77 -29.55 2.00 3.29
C ALA A 77 -29.50 0.63 3.99
N ALA A 78 -28.61 -0.27 3.55
CA ALA A 78 -28.39 -1.57 4.17
C ALA A 78 -27.78 -1.44 5.56
N ALA A 79 -26.81 -0.53 5.73
CA ALA A 79 -26.22 -0.22 7.03
C ALA A 79 -27.27 0.26 8.05
N LYS A 80 -28.20 1.13 7.65
CA LYS A 80 -29.29 1.58 8.52
C LYS A 80 -30.28 0.46 8.87
N ALA A 81 -30.57 -0.44 7.92
CA ALA A 81 -31.43 -1.59 8.18
C ALA A 81 -30.82 -2.54 9.21
N ALA A 82 -29.53 -2.84 9.07
CA ALA A 82 -28.79 -3.66 10.04
C ALA A 82 -28.70 -2.98 11.42
N GLN A 83 -28.47 -1.67 11.47
CA GLN A 83 -28.45 -0.88 12.71
C GLN A 83 -29.79 -0.82 13.43
N ALA A 84 -30.90 -0.94 12.72
CA ALA A 84 -32.23 -1.00 13.32
C ALA A 84 -32.49 -2.31 14.08
N HIS A 85 -31.67 -3.35 13.83
CA HIS A 85 -31.76 -4.61 14.57
C HIS A 85 -31.12 -4.45 15.94
N THR A 86 -31.91 -4.54 17.00
CA THR A 86 -31.47 -4.31 18.40
C THR A 86 -31.51 -5.56 19.27
N ASP A 87 -32.14 -6.63 18.80
CA ASP A 87 -32.34 -7.88 19.57
C ASP A 87 -31.37 -8.96 19.07
N TRP A 88 -30.08 -8.76 19.36
CA TRP A 88 -29.02 -9.68 18.97
C TRP A 88 -29.07 -10.94 19.84
N GLN A 89 -29.33 -12.07 19.20
CA GLN A 89 -29.36 -13.38 19.84
C GLN A 89 -28.07 -14.15 19.63
N GLY A 90 -27.30 -13.82 18.60
CA GLY A 90 -26.03 -14.46 18.30
C GLY A 90 -26.17 -15.80 17.55
N VAL A 91 -27.20 -15.96 16.76
CA VAL A 91 -27.37 -17.13 15.88
C VAL A 91 -26.53 -16.94 14.62
N VAL A 92 -25.52 -17.79 14.44
CA VAL A 92 -24.66 -17.77 13.23
C VAL A 92 -25.07 -18.91 12.31
N GLN A 93 -25.34 -18.59 11.03
CA GLN A 93 -25.73 -19.58 10.04
C GLN A 93 -24.89 -19.47 8.77
N PHE A 94 -24.39 -20.61 8.31
CA PHE A 94 -23.73 -20.80 7.04
C PHE A 94 -24.70 -21.49 6.09
N GLU A 95 -24.94 -20.89 4.90
CA GLU A 95 -25.83 -21.40 3.88
C GLU A 95 -25.05 -21.62 2.59
N ASP A 96 -24.72 -22.87 2.29
CA ASP A 96 -24.02 -23.33 1.07
C ASP A 96 -22.73 -22.53 0.79
N VAL A 97 -21.95 -22.27 1.85
CA VAL A 97 -20.80 -21.37 1.83
C VAL A 97 -19.62 -22.06 1.13
N SER A 98 -19.12 -21.40 0.10
CA SER A 98 -17.84 -21.70 -0.54
C SER A 98 -16.91 -20.52 -0.47
N PHE A 99 -15.63 -20.77 -0.28
CA PHE A 99 -14.62 -19.71 -0.19
C PHE A 99 -13.30 -20.11 -0.84
N ARG A 100 -12.76 -19.18 -1.62
CA ARG A 100 -11.43 -19.26 -2.23
C ARG A 100 -10.61 -18.04 -1.92
N TYR A 101 -9.36 -18.24 -1.51
CA TYR A 101 -8.42 -17.12 -1.32
C TYR A 101 -8.08 -16.46 -2.65
N PRO A 102 -7.88 -15.14 -2.70
CA PRO A 102 -7.42 -14.45 -3.89
C PRO A 102 -6.11 -15.08 -4.44
N GLY A 103 -6.14 -15.49 -5.73
CA GLY A 103 -4.99 -16.11 -6.37
C GLY A 103 -4.78 -17.61 -6.08
N ALA A 104 -5.68 -18.26 -5.33
CA ALA A 104 -5.64 -19.71 -5.13
C ALA A 104 -6.32 -20.45 -6.29
N ASP A 105 -5.79 -21.64 -6.63
CA ASP A 105 -6.34 -22.49 -7.71
C ASP A 105 -7.54 -23.35 -7.26
N SER A 106 -7.73 -23.55 -5.96
CA SER A 106 -8.79 -24.38 -5.38
C SER A 106 -9.51 -23.67 -4.23
N ASP A 107 -10.73 -24.13 -3.97
CA ASP A 107 -11.52 -23.63 -2.85
C ASP A 107 -10.93 -24.13 -1.52
N ALA A 108 -10.91 -23.26 -0.53
CA ALA A 108 -10.52 -23.58 0.84
C ALA A 108 -11.69 -24.15 1.64
N LEU A 109 -12.92 -23.77 1.25
CA LEU A 109 -14.18 -24.27 1.80
C LEU A 109 -15.14 -24.51 0.62
N GLU A 110 -15.87 -25.62 0.65
CA GLU A 110 -16.83 -26.00 -0.38
C GLU A 110 -18.15 -26.42 0.27
N HIS A 111 -19.24 -25.77 -0.13
CA HIS A 111 -20.60 -26.14 0.22
C HIS A 111 -20.86 -26.36 1.73
N ILE A 112 -20.33 -25.48 2.59
CA ILE A 112 -20.49 -25.58 4.05
C ILE A 112 -21.84 -25.03 4.47
N SER A 113 -22.61 -25.86 5.20
CA SER A 113 -23.90 -25.45 5.76
C SER A 113 -24.03 -25.94 7.19
N PHE A 114 -24.25 -25.04 8.14
CA PHE A 114 -24.56 -25.36 9.54
C PHE A 114 -25.14 -24.12 10.25
N THR A 115 -25.70 -24.35 11.42
CA THR A 115 -26.21 -23.30 12.29
C THR A 115 -25.62 -23.48 13.69
N ALA A 116 -25.02 -22.42 14.22
CA ALA A 116 -24.58 -22.34 15.60
C ALA A 116 -25.54 -21.44 16.37
N LYS A 117 -26.08 -21.96 17.50
CA LYS A 117 -27.07 -21.25 18.32
C LYS A 117 -26.43 -20.73 19.62
N PRO A 118 -26.97 -19.67 20.20
CA PRO A 118 -26.50 -19.14 21.46
C PRO A 118 -26.62 -20.20 22.58
N GLY A 119 -25.60 -20.26 23.44
CA GLY A 119 -25.54 -21.25 24.54
C GLY A 119 -25.12 -22.66 24.11
N GLU A 120 -24.95 -22.91 22.81
CA GLU A 120 -24.43 -24.19 22.30
C GLU A 120 -22.95 -24.09 21.97
N THR A 121 -22.22 -25.21 22.16
CA THR A 121 -20.83 -25.28 21.72
C THR A 121 -20.74 -26.04 20.40
N THR A 122 -20.38 -25.35 19.33
CA THR A 122 -20.17 -25.97 18.03
C THR A 122 -18.69 -26.30 17.86
N ALA A 123 -18.36 -27.59 17.75
CA ALA A 123 -16.98 -28.06 17.54
C ALA A 123 -16.70 -28.31 16.06
N ILE A 124 -15.66 -27.65 15.51
CA ILE A 124 -15.19 -27.83 14.16
C ILE A 124 -13.97 -28.75 14.19
N ILE A 125 -14.13 -29.97 13.68
CA ILE A 125 -13.12 -31.02 13.72
C ILE A 125 -12.55 -31.26 12.32
N GLY A 126 -11.25 -31.46 12.22
CA GLY A 126 -10.57 -31.76 10.94
C GLY A 126 -9.05 -31.70 11.06
N SER A 127 -8.36 -32.19 10.06
CA SER A 127 -6.90 -32.20 9.95
C SER A 127 -6.33 -30.77 9.85
N THR A 128 -5.02 -30.63 10.04
CA THR A 128 -4.33 -29.35 9.82
C THR A 128 -4.49 -28.95 8.34
N GLY A 129 -4.85 -27.71 8.07
CA GLY A 129 -5.04 -27.20 6.70
C GLY A 129 -6.43 -27.41 6.10
N CYS A 130 -7.40 -28.04 6.80
CA CYS A 130 -8.75 -28.27 6.26
C CYS A 130 -9.70 -27.05 6.31
N GLY A 131 -9.19 -25.85 6.53
CA GLY A 131 -10.01 -24.62 6.45
C GLY A 131 -10.69 -24.17 7.76
N LYS A 132 -10.42 -24.78 8.93
CA LYS A 132 -11.07 -24.38 10.20
C LYS A 132 -10.91 -22.89 10.55
N SER A 133 -9.69 -22.37 10.47
CA SER A 133 -9.42 -20.95 10.71
C SER A 133 -10.05 -20.06 9.64
N THR A 134 -10.07 -20.52 8.41
CA THR A 134 -10.74 -19.83 7.29
C THR A 134 -12.22 -19.66 7.58
N LEU A 135 -12.89 -20.74 8.02
CA LEU A 135 -14.31 -20.71 8.33
C LEU A 135 -14.62 -19.73 9.47
N LEU A 136 -13.81 -19.74 10.54
CA LEU A 136 -13.98 -18.79 11.65
C LEU A 136 -13.76 -17.34 11.21
N ASN A 137 -12.84 -17.08 10.26
CA ASN A 137 -12.55 -15.73 9.76
C ASN A 137 -13.67 -15.18 8.85
N LEU A 138 -14.60 -16.00 8.38
CA LEU A 138 -15.75 -15.55 7.61
C LEU A 138 -16.84 -14.93 8.49
N ILE A 139 -16.93 -15.32 9.78
CA ILE A 139 -17.93 -14.78 10.70
C ILE A 139 -17.71 -13.28 10.94
N PRO A 140 -16.52 -12.80 11.34
CA PRO A 140 -16.23 -11.38 11.48
C PRO A 140 -16.00 -10.67 10.14
N ARG A 141 -16.27 -11.36 9.02
CA ARG A 141 -16.12 -10.83 7.66
C ARG A 141 -14.69 -10.31 7.38
N PHE A 142 -13.65 -11.07 7.77
CA PHE A 142 -12.30 -10.77 7.30
C PHE A 142 -12.10 -11.08 5.82
N TYR A 143 -13.00 -11.90 5.27
CA TYR A 143 -13.13 -12.20 3.85
C TYR A 143 -14.60 -12.30 3.48
N ASP A 144 -14.95 -11.95 2.24
CA ASP A 144 -16.27 -12.21 1.68
C ASP A 144 -16.29 -13.61 1.06
N VAL A 145 -17.38 -14.33 1.23
CA VAL A 145 -17.58 -15.66 0.64
C VAL A 145 -17.62 -15.58 -0.89
N THR A 146 -17.12 -16.61 -1.57
CA THR A 146 -17.19 -16.72 -3.04
C THR A 146 -18.50 -17.33 -3.51
N GLY A 147 -19.18 -18.09 -2.66
CA GLY A 147 -20.50 -18.68 -2.89
C GLY A 147 -21.28 -18.80 -1.60
N GLY A 148 -22.61 -18.78 -1.68
CA GLY A 148 -23.47 -18.83 -0.52
C GLY A 148 -23.49 -17.55 0.31
N LYS A 149 -23.88 -17.67 1.58
CA LYS A 149 -23.93 -16.55 2.53
C LYS A 149 -23.66 -17.00 3.97
N VAL A 150 -23.11 -16.08 4.77
CA VAL A 150 -23.01 -16.18 6.22
C VAL A 150 -23.95 -15.15 6.81
N THR A 151 -24.81 -15.56 7.74
CA THR A 151 -25.73 -14.65 8.42
C THR A 151 -25.52 -14.67 9.92
N VAL A 152 -25.72 -13.53 10.55
CA VAL A 152 -25.82 -13.37 12.01
C VAL A 152 -27.22 -12.85 12.31
N ASP A 153 -27.97 -13.60 13.09
CA ASP A 153 -29.41 -13.35 13.39
C ASP A 153 -30.27 -13.11 12.14
N GLY A 154 -29.96 -13.85 11.05
CA GLY A 154 -30.66 -13.78 9.78
C GLY A 154 -30.20 -12.65 8.84
N ILE A 155 -29.31 -11.78 9.28
CA ILE A 155 -28.74 -10.69 8.45
C ILE A 155 -27.43 -11.16 7.83
N ASP A 156 -27.29 -11.00 6.51
CA ASP A 156 -26.03 -11.33 5.82
C ASP A 156 -24.90 -10.41 6.33
N VAL A 157 -23.75 -10.99 6.70
CA VAL A 157 -22.60 -10.24 7.20
C VAL A 157 -22.11 -9.19 6.19
N ARG A 158 -22.41 -9.35 4.90
CA ARG A 158 -22.08 -8.36 3.85
C ARG A 158 -22.96 -7.12 3.90
N GLU A 159 -24.15 -7.21 4.50
CA GLU A 159 -25.09 -6.10 4.67
C GLU A 159 -24.91 -5.37 6.00
N MET A 160 -24.02 -5.86 6.86
CA MET A 160 -23.70 -5.27 8.16
C MET A 160 -22.46 -4.38 8.08
N PRO A 161 -22.47 -3.18 8.71
CA PRO A 161 -21.24 -2.42 8.94
C PRO A 161 -20.25 -3.23 9.78
N GLN A 162 -18.96 -3.24 9.38
CA GLN A 162 -17.93 -4.01 10.09
C GLN A 162 -17.85 -3.66 11.58
N ALA A 163 -17.97 -2.37 11.91
CA ALA A 163 -17.94 -1.91 13.29
C ALA A 163 -19.06 -2.54 14.14
N GLN A 164 -20.24 -2.74 13.57
CA GLN A 164 -21.37 -3.38 14.26
C GLN A 164 -21.16 -4.89 14.38
N LEU A 165 -20.73 -5.54 13.30
CA LEU A 165 -20.48 -6.98 13.29
C LEU A 165 -19.40 -7.39 14.30
N HIS A 166 -18.41 -6.54 14.58
CA HIS A 166 -17.34 -6.82 15.53
C HIS A 166 -17.73 -6.50 17.00
N LEU A 167 -18.86 -5.83 17.24
CA LEU A 167 -19.34 -5.47 18.57
C LEU A 167 -20.53 -6.35 19.02
N SER A 168 -21.18 -7.06 18.10
CA SER A 168 -22.23 -8.04 18.35
C SER A 168 -21.61 -9.41 18.61
#